data_468b0e474c0a466c9081b547244ddec0
#
_entry.id   468b0e474c0a466c9081b547244ddec0
#
_cell.length_a   1.000
_cell.length_b   1.000
_cell.length_c   1.000
_cell.angle_alpha   90.00
_cell.angle_beta   90.00
_cell.angle_gamma   90.00
#
_symmetry.space_group_name_H-M   'P 1'
#
loop_
_entity.id
_entity.type
_entity.pdbx_description
1 polymer ?
#
loop_
_entity_poly.entity_id
_entity_poly.type
_entity_poly.pdbx_seq_one_letter_code
_entity_poly.pdbx_strand_id
1 'polypeptide(L)'
;MSDPAMELAAETGVSISEIIDQGGLTTVFQPIVSMRDRCVVGMEALSRGRHPLTGRVIPPADLFGAAREPETLLALDRACRETALGMFRRLKPPGEECMLWLNFETSLLDSIEVGTGRLFESVRKVGLRPRDLVIEIIETNVRNLDALIRFVEIYRNHGFHIALDDVGAGRSNLERIALLKPDIIKIDRFLIQDMDREHHKQELVRSLLHLARGTGALVVAEGVETREEALTALNLGLNLFQGYFFARPSDDWAGSHETARSTMDLMAAPFREAKVQRIKDRKAYHAKLDRIMRDILDPL
;
A
#
# COMPACT_ATOMS: atom_id res chain seq x y z
N MET A 1 -7.44 10.99 28.13
CA MET A 1 -6.98 11.06 26.73
C MET A 1 -7.96 11.96 26.00
N SER A 2 -7.50 13.09 25.48
CA SER A 2 -8.33 14.04 24.73
C SER A 2 -8.92 13.36 23.48
N ASP A 3 -10.10 13.84 23.10
CA ASP A 3 -10.82 13.34 21.93
C ASP A 3 -10.18 13.88 20.65
N PRO A 4 -9.62 13.05 19.73
CA PRO A 4 -8.99 13.54 18.52
C PRO A 4 -9.91 14.37 17.61
N ALA A 5 -11.22 14.08 17.59
CA ALA A 5 -12.19 14.87 16.83
C ALA A 5 -12.43 16.23 17.49
N MET A 6 -12.52 16.28 18.82
CA MET A 6 -12.55 17.52 19.59
C MET A 6 -11.21 18.26 19.53
N GLU A 7 -10.09 17.54 19.49
CA GLU A 7 -8.76 18.12 19.40
C GLU A 7 -8.54 18.75 18.01
N LEU A 8 -8.89 18.06 16.92
CA LEU A 8 -8.85 18.65 15.57
C LEU A 8 -9.79 19.85 15.47
N ALA A 9 -11.07 19.74 15.91
CA ALA A 9 -12.04 20.83 15.86
C ALA A 9 -11.67 21.96 16.84
N ALA A 10 -11.12 21.65 18.02
CA ALA A 10 -10.66 22.65 18.99
C ALA A 10 -9.39 23.36 18.54
N GLU A 11 -8.45 22.63 17.91
CA GLU A 11 -7.21 23.21 17.39
C GLU A 11 -7.40 23.97 16.07
N THR A 12 -8.32 23.51 15.23
CA THR A 12 -8.46 24.05 13.86
C THR A 12 -9.77 24.79 13.62
N GLY A 13 -10.80 24.53 14.41
CA GLY A 13 -12.15 25.08 14.21
C GLY A 13 -12.85 24.56 12.95
N VAL A 14 -12.35 23.48 12.31
CA VAL A 14 -12.83 22.97 11.02
C VAL A 14 -13.23 21.51 11.14
N SER A 15 -14.41 21.18 10.63
CA SER A 15 -14.93 19.80 10.58
C SER A 15 -14.37 19.02 9.37
N ILE A 16 -14.42 17.67 9.44
CA ILE A 16 -14.06 16.82 8.31
C ILE A 16 -14.92 17.11 7.07
N SER A 17 -16.22 17.37 7.24
CA SER A 17 -17.11 17.73 6.14
C SER A 17 -16.67 19.02 5.45
N GLU A 18 -16.30 20.04 6.21
CA GLU A 18 -15.77 21.29 5.63
C GLU A 18 -14.45 21.08 4.87
N ILE A 19 -13.57 20.23 5.37
CA ILE A 19 -12.33 19.88 4.65
C ILE A 19 -12.66 19.21 3.31
N ILE A 20 -13.62 18.29 3.29
CA ILE A 20 -14.06 17.62 2.06
C ILE A 20 -14.68 18.62 1.09
N ASP A 21 -15.68 19.39 1.55
CA ASP A 21 -16.48 20.30 0.73
C ASP A 21 -15.65 21.44 0.11
N GLN A 22 -14.61 21.89 0.81
CA GLN A 22 -13.70 22.93 0.32
C GLN A 22 -12.52 22.37 -0.50
N GLY A 23 -12.51 21.07 -0.81
CA GLY A 23 -11.42 20.44 -1.57
C GLY A 23 -10.09 20.43 -0.82
N GLY A 24 -10.14 20.39 0.50
CA GLY A 24 -8.98 20.38 1.38
C GLY A 24 -8.26 19.03 1.47
N LEU A 25 -8.63 18.04 0.64
CA LEU A 25 -7.94 16.76 0.55
C LEU A 25 -6.90 16.78 -0.57
N THR A 26 -5.75 16.20 -0.30
CA THR A 26 -4.69 15.96 -1.29
C THR A 26 -4.05 14.58 -1.06
N THR A 27 -3.24 14.15 -2.01
CA THR A 27 -2.55 12.85 -1.94
C THR A 27 -1.08 13.06 -2.25
N VAL A 28 -0.23 12.44 -1.45
CA VAL A 28 1.18 12.23 -1.79
C VAL A 28 1.39 10.76 -2.13
N PHE A 29 2.38 10.46 -2.94
CA PHE A 29 2.64 9.10 -3.41
C PHE A 29 3.99 8.62 -2.91
N GLN A 30 4.04 7.35 -2.46
CA GLN A 30 5.28 6.70 -2.10
C GLN A 30 5.55 5.53 -3.02
N PRO A 31 6.74 5.45 -3.64
CA PRO A 31 7.05 4.38 -4.58
C PRO A 31 7.24 3.03 -3.88
N ILE A 32 6.73 1.99 -4.54
CA ILE A 32 7.03 0.58 -4.26
C ILE A 32 7.93 0.12 -5.40
N VAL A 33 9.10 -0.39 -5.04
CA VAL A 33 10.17 -0.72 -6.01
C VAL A 33 10.38 -2.21 -6.15
N SER A 34 10.73 -2.66 -7.36
CA SER A 34 11.24 -4.00 -7.63
C SER A 34 12.76 -3.93 -7.79
N MET A 35 13.49 -4.53 -6.84
CA MET A 35 14.95 -4.64 -6.93
C MET A 35 15.40 -5.59 -8.04
N ARG A 36 14.58 -6.59 -8.38
CA ARG A 36 14.82 -7.50 -9.48
C ARG A 36 14.79 -6.79 -10.83
N ASP A 37 13.71 -6.02 -11.07
CA ASP A 37 13.43 -5.39 -12.35
C ASP A 37 14.00 -3.97 -12.42
N ARG A 38 14.47 -3.45 -11.28
CA ARG A 38 15.03 -2.09 -11.10
C ARG A 38 14.08 -1.00 -11.57
N CYS A 39 12.83 -1.12 -11.18
CA CYS A 39 11.80 -0.14 -11.53
C CYS A 39 10.84 0.09 -10.36
N VAL A 40 10.12 1.20 -10.44
CA VAL A 40 8.95 1.45 -9.60
C VAL A 40 7.79 0.63 -10.19
N VAL A 41 7.20 -0.24 -9.38
CA VAL A 41 6.08 -1.12 -9.78
C VAL A 41 4.74 -0.58 -9.32
N GLY A 42 4.74 0.30 -8.34
CA GLY A 42 3.53 0.89 -7.78
C GLY A 42 3.80 2.17 -7.01
N MET A 43 2.73 2.92 -6.80
CA MET A 43 2.69 4.11 -5.97
C MET A 43 1.59 3.96 -4.94
N GLU A 44 1.93 3.93 -3.67
CA GLU A 44 0.96 3.99 -2.59
C GLU A 44 0.45 5.42 -2.42
N ALA A 45 -0.87 5.57 -2.42
CA ALA A 45 -1.56 6.83 -2.22
C ALA A 45 -1.77 7.10 -0.74
N LEU A 46 -1.15 8.14 -0.24
CA LEU A 46 -1.20 8.56 1.15
C LEU A 46 -1.95 9.89 1.26
N SER A 47 -3.15 9.84 1.80
CA SER A 47 -4.02 11.01 1.94
C SER A 47 -3.43 12.04 2.90
N ARG A 48 -3.68 13.32 2.62
CA ARG A 48 -3.36 14.46 3.48
C ARG A 48 -4.54 15.41 3.48
N GLY A 49 -4.86 15.94 4.65
CA GLY A 49 -5.77 17.08 4.74
C GLY A 49 -5.00 18.40 4.65
N ARG A 50 -5.67 19.45 4.22
CA ARG A 50 -5.25 20.83 4.35
C ARG A 50 -6.29 21.63 5.08
N HIS A 51 -5.87 22.31 6.09
CA HIS A 51 -6.73 23.27 6.78
C HIS A 51 -7.12 24.40 5.82
N PRO A 52 -8.41 24.65 5.58
CA PRO A 52 -8.84 25.56 4.52
C PRO A 52 -8.39 27.01 4.70
N LEU A 53 -8.25 27.47 5.93
CA LEU A 53 -7.84 28.86 6.22
C LEU A 53 -6.32 29.03 6.36
N THR A 54 -5.64 28.06 6.98
CA THR A 54 -4.19 28.20 7.29
C THR A 54 -3.28 27.47 6.31
N GLY A 55 -3.83 26.55 5.51
CA GLY A 55 -3.04 25.68 4.62
C GLY A 55 -2.22 24.61 5.36
N ARG A 56 -2.33 24.53 6.70
CA ARG A 56 -1.60 23.51 7.49
C ARG A 56 -1.97 22.12 7.02
N VAL A 57 -0.97 21.25 6.87
CA VAL A 57 -1.17 19.84 6.52
C VAL A 57 -1.70 19.07 7.73
N ILE A 58 -2.76 18.31 7.53
CA ILE A 58 -3.36 17.42 8.52
C ILE A 58 -3.00 15.98 8.14
N PRO A 59 -2.31 15.24 9.02
CA PRO A 59 -1.92 13.85 8.76
C PRO A 59 -3.13 12.91 8.69
N PRO A 60 -3.00 11.72 8.04
CA PRO A 60 -4.09 10.75 7.94
C PRO A 60 -4.63 10.31 9.30
N ALA A 61 -3.77 10.08 10.28
CA ALA A 61 -4.19 9.66 11.61
C ALA A 61 -5.17 10.66 12.26
N ASP A 62 -4.92 11.98 12.10
CA ASP A 62 -5.78 13.02 12.64
C ASP A 62 -7.08 13.13 11.84
N LEU A 63 -7.02 13.00 10.49
CA LEU A 63 -8.20 13.01 9.63
C LEU A 63 -9.15 11.86 9.96
N PHE A 64 -8.66 10.62 9.92
CA PHE A 64 -9.46 9.43 10.16
C PHE A 64 -9.85 9.30 11.63
N GLY A 65 -8.97 9.70 12.56
CA GLY A 65 -9.27 9.75 13.98
C GLY A 65 -10.39 10.74 14.35
N ALA A 66 -10.54 11.82 13.57
CA ALA A 66 -11.61 12.80 13.73
C ALA A 66 -12.94 12.38 13.08
N ALA A 67 -12.94 11.48 12.10
CA ALA A 67 -14.12 10.98 11.40
C ALA A 67 -14.76 9.80 12.15
N ARG A 68 -15.39 10.05 13.29
CA ARG A 68 -15.91 8.98 14.19
C ARG A 68 -17.24 8.39 13.75
N GLU A 69 -18.10 9.23 13.18
CA GLU A 69 -19.39 8.77 12.69
C GLU A 69 -19.21 7.97 11.40
N PRO A 70 -19.84 6.78 11.27
CA PRO A 70 -19.68 5.91 10.12
C PRO A 70 -19.91 6.61 8.77
N GLU A 71 -20.89 7.49 8.71
CA GLU A 71 -21.23 8.26 7.51
C GLU A 71 -20.10 9.24 7.15
N THR A 72 -19.53 9.94 8.14
CA THR A 72 -18.42 10.88 7.97
C THR A 72 -17.15 10.12 7.57
N LEU A 73 -16.87 8.98 8.20
CA LEU A 73 -15.75 8.11 7.87
C LEU A 73 -15.85 7.57 6.44
N LEU A 74 -17.05 7.13 6.04
CA LEU A 74 -17.32 6.68 4.67
C LEU A 74 -17.15 7.80 3.64
N ALA A 75 -17.64 9.00 3.97
CA ALA A 75 -17.49 10.17 3.10
C ALA A 75 -16.01 10.54 2.93
N LEU A 76 -15.23 10.57 4.03
CA LEU A 76 -13.81 10.84 4.05
C LEU A 76 -13.04 9.80 3.22
N ASP A 77 -13.26 8.51 3.48
CA ASP A 77 -12.58 7.41 2.81
C ASP A 77 -12.84 7.44 1.29
N ARG A 78 -14.09 7.71 0.88
CA ARG A 78 -14.42 7.89 -0.54
C ARG A 78 -13.74 9.10 -1.16
N ALA A 79 -13.79 10.25 -0.51
CA ALA A 79 -13.18 11.48 -1.00
C ALA A 79 -11.64 11.35 -1.11
N CYS A 80 -11.00 10.66 -0.17
CA CYS A 80 -9.57 10.34 -0.23
C CYS A 80 -9.25 9.48 -1.46
N ARG A 81 -10.01 8.41 -1.71
CA ARG A 81 -9.80 7.56 -2.90
C ARG A 81 -10.06 8.29 -4.21
N GLU A 82 -11.10 9.09 -4.30
CA GLU A 82 -11.40 9.88 -5.50
C GLU A 82 -10.29 10.90 -5.78
N THR A 83 -9.79 11.57 -4.74
CA THR A 83 -8.64 12.47 -4.84
C THR A 83 -7.39 11.73 -5.33
N ALA A 84 -7.09 10.57 -4.75
CA ALA A 84 -5.95 9.74 -5.14
C ALA A 84 -6.03 9.29 -6.61
N LEU A 85 -7.19 8.79 -7.05
CA LEU A 85 -7.44 8.41 -8.43
C LEU A 85 -7.22 9.57 -9.42
N GLY A 86 -7.79 10.74 -9.10
CA GLY A 86 -7.66 11.93 -9.93
C GLY A 86 -6.21 12.43 -10.01
N MET A 87 -5.50 12.46 -8.89
CA MET A 87 -4.10 12.88 -8.83
C MET A 87 -3.18 11.86 -9.54
N PHE A 88 -3.36 10.57 -9.31
CA PHE A 88 -2.60 9.52 -9.98
C PHE A 88 -2.74 9.63 -11.50
N ARG A 89 -3.97 9.77 -12.01
CA ARG A 89 -4.22 9.92 -13.44
C ARG A 89 -3.56 11.16 -14.03
N ARG A 90 -3.48 12.25 -13.28
CA ARG A 90 -2.86 13.51 -13.70
C ARG A 90 -1.34 13.43 -13.69
N LEU A 91 -0.73 12.79 -12.67
CA LEU A 91 0.71 12.77 -12.46
C LEU A 91 1.42 11.65 -13.22
N LYS A 92 0.74 10.50 -13.40
CA LYS A 92 1.32 9.34 -14.09
C LYS A 92 1.50 9.65 -15.57
N PRO A 93 2.73 9.60 -16.12
CA PRO A 93 2.99 9.77 -17.54
C PRO A 93 2.27 8.72 -18.39
N PRO A 94 1.82 9.08 -19.62
CA PRO A 94 1.27 8.12 -20.56
C PRO A 94 2.28 7.01 -20.88
N GLY A 95 1.82 5.74 -20.86
CA GLY A 95 2.67 4.58 -21.16
C GLY A 95 3.56 4.13 -20.00
N GLU A 96 3.56 4.82 -18.87
CA GLU A 96 4.26 4.36 -17.69
C GLU A 96 3.49 3.21 -17.01
N GLU A 97 4.21 2.13 -16.73
CA GLU A 97 3.67 0.95 -16.08
C GLU A 97 3.87 1.05 -14.57
N CYS A 98 2.82 1.43 -13.87
CA CYS A 98 2.82 1.63 -12.45
C CYS A 98 1.41 1.42 -11.90
N MET A 99 1.28 0.61 -10.85
CA MET A 99 0.01 0.35 -10.16
C MET A 99 -0.26 1.43 -9.11
N LEU A 100 -1.54 1.77 -8.95
CA LEU A 100 -2.00 2.58 -7.83
C LEU A 100 -2.37 1.69 -6.65
N TRP A 101 -1.81 1.96 -5.48
CA TRP A 101 -2.13 1.28 -4.24
C TRP A 101 -3.01 2.19 -3.39
N LEU A 102 -4.17 1.67 -2.99
CA LEU A 102 -5.18 2.43 -2.25
C LEU A 102 -5.51 1.75 -0.94
N ASN A 103 -5.33 2.46 0.14
CA ASN A 103 -5.80 2.06 1.46
C ASN A 103 -7.34 2.04 1.48
N PHE A 104 -7.91 1.06 2.15
CA PHE A 104 -9.34 0.91 2.37
C PHE A 104 -9.64 0.85 3.87
N GLU A 105 -10.55 1.73 4.33
CA GLU A 105 -10.99 1.74 5.73
C GLU A 105 -11.94 0.57 6.01
N THR A 106 -11.38 -0.49 6.53
CA THR A 106 -12.07 -1.78 6.69
C THR A 106 -13.04 -1.82 7.88
N SER A 107 -12.93 -0.91 8.84
CA SER A 107 -13.90 -0.80 9.96
C SER A 107 -15.31 -0.46 9.48
N LEU A 108 -15.43 0.13 8.29
CA LEU A 108 -16.71 0.40 7.62
C LEU A 108 -17.48 -0.88 7.26
N LEU A 109 -16.81 -2.03 7.12
CA LEU A 109 -17.45 -3.32 6.81
C LEU A 109 -18.33 -3.83 7.97
N ASP A 110 -18.12 -3.32 9.18
CA ASP A 110 -18.89 -3.71 10.36
C ASP A 110 -20.24 -2.97 10.47
N SER A 111 -20.39 -1.84 9.79
CA SER A 111 -21.53 -0.92 9.99
C SER A 111 -22.28 -0.53 8.72
N ILE A 112 -21.68 -0.66 7.54
CA ILE A 112 -22.26 -0.19 6.28
C ILE A 112 -22.07 -1.24 5.20
N GLU A 113 -23.08 -1.43 4.33
CA GLU A 113 -22.95 -2.23 3.12
C GLU A 113 -21.88 -1.63 2.20
N VAL A 114 -20.71 -2.27 2.13
CA VAL A 114 -19.58 -1.88 1.30
C VAL A 114 -19.48 -2.85 0.12
N GLY A 115 -18.95 -2.39 -1.01
CA GLY A 115 -18.86 -3.22 -2.22
C GLY A 115 -19.94 -2.89 -3.26
N THR A 116 -20.50 -1.67 -3.18
CA THR A 116 -21.56 -1.18 -4.07
C THR A 116 -21.12 -0.93 -5.52
N GLY A 117 -19.90 -1.31 -5.92
CA GLY A 117 -19.38 -1.03 -7.27
C GLY A 117 -18.86 0.40 -7.49
N ARG A 118 -19.04 1.31 -6.54
CA ARG A 118 -18.66 2.73 -6.71
C ARG A 118 -17.17 2.93 -7.00
N LEU A 119 -16.28 2.18 -6.34
CA LEU A 119 -14.84 2.27 -6.64
C LEU A 119 -14.57 1.85 -8.09
N PHE A 120 -15.22 0.79 -8.56
CA PHE A 120 -15.12 0.35 -9.95
C PHE A 120 -15.55 1.44 -10.93
N GLU A 121 -16.67 2.14 -10.64
CA GLU A 121 -17.15 3.27 -11.45
C GLU A 121 -16.15 4.44 -11.42
N SER A 122 -15.62 4.80 -10.24
CA SER A 122 -14.63 5.88 -10.08
C SER A 122 -13.35 5.57 -10.86
N VAL A 123 -12.87 4.33 -10.81
CA VAL A 123 -11.69 3.86 -11.56
C VAL A 123 -11.92 3.99 -13.07
N ARG A 124 -13.06 3.53 -13.57
CA ARG A 124 -13.42 3.66 -15.00
C ARG A 124 -13.58 5.11 -15.44
N LYS A 125 -14.16 5.95 -14.59
CA LYS A 125 -14.38 7.38 -14.88
C LYS A 125 -13.06 8.12 -15.15
N VAL A 126 -11.97 7.74 -14.45
CA VAL A 126 -10.64 8.33 -14.69
C VAL A 126 -9.84 7.60 -15.76
N GLY A 127 -10.41 6.60 -16.43
CA GLY A 127 -9.78 5.85 -17.51
C GLY A 127 -8.73 4.84 -17.05
N LEU A 128 -8.81 4.38 -15.79
CA LEU A 128 -8.02 3.28 -15.25
C LEU A 128 -8.80 1.96 -15.33
N ARG A 129 -8.10 0.84 -15.20
CA ARG A 129 -8.67 -0.49 -15.14
C ARG A 129 -8.52 -1.04 -13.73
N PRO A 130 -9.42 -1.90 -13.23
CA PRO A 130 -9.28 -2.53 -11.91
C PRO A 130 -7.90 -3.19 -11.69
N ARG A 131 -7.36 -3.83 -12.73
CA ARG A 131 -6.04 -4.47 -12.69
C ARG A 131 -4.86 -3.51 -12.52
N ASP A 132 -5.08 -2.21 -12.72
CA ASP A 132 -4.07 -1.17 -12.50
C ASP A 132 -4.03 -0.74 -11.03
N LEU A 133 -4.89 -1.34 -10.16
CA LEU A 133 -5.03 -0.98 -8.76
C LEU A 133 -4.79 -2.16 -7.81
N VAL A 134 -4.17 -1.84 -6.68
CA VAL A 134 -4.09 -2.70 -5.50
C VAL A 134 -4.92 -2.07 -4.39
N ILE A 135 -5.80 -2.85 -3.76
CA ILE A 135 -6.55 -2.46 -2.57
C ILE A 135 -5.81 -2.99 -1.36
N GLU A 136 -5.38 -2.10 -0.48
CA GLU A 136 -4.73 -2.43 0.78
C GLU A 136 -5.75 -2.55 1.89
N ILE A 137 -5.67 -3.64 2.62
CA ILE A 137 -6.58 -4.00 3.71
C ILE A 137 -5.76 -4.06 4.98
N ILE A 138 -6.06 -3.18 5.94
CA ILE A 138 -5.48 -3.23 7.28
C ILE A 138 -6.26 -4.26 8.11
N GLU A 139 -5.54 -5.25 8.60
CA GLU A 139 -6.10 -6.40 9.27
C GLU A 139 -6.86 -6.11 10.58
N THR A 140 -6.38 -5.14 11.36
CA THR A 140 -6.69 -5.04 12.80
C THR A 140 -8.09 -4.53 13.12
N ASN A 141 -8.79 -3.93 12.17
CA ASN A 141 -10.00 -3.14 12.45
C ASN A 141 -11.33 -3.84 12.10
N VAL A 142 -11.33 -5.05 11.51
CA VAL A 142 -12.56 -5.72 11.09
C VAL A 142 -13.00 -6.78 12.10
N ARG A 143 -14.22 -6.64 12.63
CA ARG A 143 -14.88 -7.64 13.48
C ARG A 143 -15.69 -8.64 12.66
N ASN A 144 -16.29 -8.20 11.56
CA ASN A 144 -17.11 -9.02 10.67
C ASN A 144 -16.24 -9.64 9.57
N LEU A 145 -15.66 -10.80 9.86
CA LEU A 145 -14.78 -11.52 8.93
C LEU A 145 -15.52 -11.97 7.65
N ASP A 146 -16.80 -12.36 7.75
CA ASP A 146 -17.59 -12.74 6.58
C ASP A 146 -17.82 -11.57 5.62
N ALA A 147 -18.02 -10.36 6.17
CA ALA A 147 -18.12 -9.15 5.35
C ALA A 147 -16.79 -8.85 4.64
N LEU A 148 -15.66 -9.04 5.33
CA LEU A 148 -14.35 -8.85 4.75
C LEU A 148 -14.05 -9.88 3.64
N ILE A 149 -14.39 -11.14 3.83
CA ILE A 149 -14.23 -12.18 2.80
C ILE A 149 -15.07 -11.82 1.56
N ARG A 150 -16.35 -11.48 1.74
CA ARG A 150 -17.21 -11.06 0.62
C ARG A 150 -16.67 -9.83 -0.10
N PHE A 151 -16.16 -8.85 0.65
CA PHE A 151 -15.52 -7.66 0.09
C PHE A 151 -14.35 -8.04 -0.82
N VAL A 152 -13.41 -8.86 -0.32
CA VAL A 152 -12.24 -9.31 -1.07
C VAL A 152 -12.66 -10.07 -2.34
N GLU A 153 -13.66 -10.96 -2.26
CA GLU A 153 -14.17 -11.72 -3.41
C GLU A 153 -14.79 -10.80 -4.47
N ILE A 154 -15.59 -9.82 -4.06
CA ILE A 154 -16.21 -8.86 -4.98
C ILE A 154 -15.13 -8.10 -5.75
N TYR A 155 -14.15 -7.51 -5.07
CA TYR A 155 -13.13 -6.70 -5.73
C TYR A 155 -12.19 -7.55 -6.60
N ARG A 156 -11.83 -8.75 -6.14
CA ARG A 156 -11.03 -9.69 -6.93
C ARG A 156 -11.76 -10.11 -8.21
N ASN A 157 -13.06 -10.39 -8.13
CA ASN A 157 -13.89 -10.75 -9.30
C ASN A 157 -14.01 -9.60 -10.31
N HIS A 158 -13.86 -8.35 -9.86
CA HIS A 158 -13.77 -7.19 -10.74
C HIS A 158 -12.36 -6.95 -11.30
N GLY A 159 -11.37 -7.75 -10.90
CA GLY A 159 -10.00 -7.70 -11.40
C GLY A 159 -9.05 -6.80 -10.61
N PHE A 160 -9.43 -6.35 -9.41
CA PHE A 160 -8.50 -5.66 -8.50
C PHE A 160 -7.54 -6.66 -7.85
N HIS A 161 -6.35 -6.20 -7.52
CA HIS A 161 -5.42 -6.93 -6.66
C HIS A 161 -5.65 -6.57 -5.20
N ILE A 162 -5.44 -7.53 -4.32
CA ILE A 162 -5.64 -7.36 -2.87
C ILE A 162 -4.30 -7.51 -2.16
N ALA A 163 -3.93 -6.51 -1.38
CA ALA A 163 -2.80 -6.55 -0.47
C ALA A 163 -3.28 -6.60 0.98
N LEU A 164 -2.69 -7.49 1.77
CA LEU A 164 -2.85 -7.51 3.21
C LEU A 164 -1.72 -6.71 3.84
N ASP A 165 -2.09 -5.66 4.54
CA ASP A 165 -1.17 -4.69 5.12
C ASP A 165 -0.84 -4.98 6.59
N ASP A 166 0.23 -4.37 7.12
CA ASP A 166 0.70 -4.44 8.51
C ASP A 166 0.97 -5.89 9.01
N VAL A 167 1.36 -6.81 8.12
CA VAL A 167 1.63 -8.20 8.51
C VAL A 167 2.88 -8.29 9.36
N GLY A 168 2.70 -8.72 10.60
CA GLY A 168 3.76 -8.80 11.62
C GLY A 168 3.57 -7.88 12.81
N ALA A 169 2.71 -6.85 12.71
CA ALA A 169 2.37 -5.97 13.82
C ALA A 169 1.21 -6.48 14.69
N GLY A 170 0.34 -7.35 14.17
CA GLY A 170 -0.91 -7.79 14.80
C GLY A 170 -0.93 -9.25 15.27
N ARG A 171 -2.09 -9.67 15.84
CA ARG A 171 -2.27 -11.00 16.45
C ARG A 171 -2.85 -12.08 15.54
N SER A 172 -3.43 -11.73 14.38
CA SER A 172 -4.28 -12.65 13.58
C SER A 172 -3.83 -12.85 12.13
N ASN A 173 -2.62 -12.44 11.77
CA ASN A 173 -2.11 -12.40 10.40
C ASN A 173 -2.23 -13.71 9.62
N LEU A 174 -1.94 -14.87 10.25
CA LEU A 174 -1.94 -16.16 9.55
C LEU A 174 -3.35 -16.62 9.18
N GLU A 175 -4.32 -16.41 10.07
CA GLU A 175 -5.73 -16.73 9.80
C GLU A 175 -6.24 -15.94 8.60
N ARG A 176 -5.95 -14.64 8.54
CA ARG A 176 -6.39 -13.77 7.46
C ARG A 176 -5.70 -14.07 6.14
N ILE A 177 -4.41 -14.40 6.15
CA ILE A 177 -3.72 -14.86 4.95
C ILE A 177 -4.39 -16.13 4.41
N ALA A 178 -4.76 -17.07 5.29
CA ALA A 178 -5.41 -18.32 4.88
C ALA A 178 -6.81 -18.09 4.31
N LEU A 179 -7.60 -17.20 4.91
CA LEU A 179 -8.98 -16.92 4.52
C LEU A 179 -9.08 -15.99 3.30
N LEU A 180 -8.35 -14.91 3.30
CA LEU A 180 -8.44 -13.89 2.25
C LEU A 180 -7.61 -14.23 1.02
N LYS A 181 -6.58 -15.08 1.17
CA LYS A 181 -5.66 -15.47 0.09
C LYS A 181 -5.17 -14.25 -0.70
N PRO A 182 -4.54 -13.27 -0.03
CA PRO A 182 -4.16 -12.02 -0.67
C PRO A 182 -3.20 -12.26 -1.84
N ASP A 183 -3.23 -11.37 -2.81
CA ASP A 183 -2.26 -11.38 -3.91
C ASP A 183 -0.89 -10.88 -3.44
N ILE A 184 -0.89 -10.01 -2.44
CA ILE A 184 0.29 -9.35 -1.90
C ILE A 184 0.20 -9.33 -0.37
N ILE A 185 1.35 -9.51 0.28
CA ILE A 185 1.53 -9.37 1.73
C ILE A 185 2.56 -8.27 1.95
N LYS A 186 2.20 -7.23 2.71
CA LYS A 186 3.11 -6.16 3.12
C LYS A 186 3.60 -6.48 4.53
N ILE A 187 4.90 -6.70 4.68
CA ILE A 187 5.53 -6.97 5.98
C ILE A 187 5.78 -5.64 6.65
N ASP A 188 5.15 -5.47 7.83
CA ASP A 188 5.22 -4.25 8.62
C ASP A 188 6.66 -3.87 9.00
N ARG A 189 6.88 -2.56 9.11
CA ARG A 189 8.18 -1.98 9.49
C ARG A 189 8.74 -2.55 10.79
N PHE A 190 7.90 -2.99 11.72
CA PHE A 190 8.35 -3.58 12.99
C PHE A 190 9.25 -4.79 12.77
N LEU A 191 8.99 -5.61 11.74
CA LEU A 191 9.83 -6.76 11.39
C LEU A 191 11.02 -6.38 10.52
N ILE A 192 10.96 -5.25 9.81
CA ILE A 192 11.99 -4.80 8.86
C ILE A 192 13.04 -3.93 9.55
N GLN A 193 12.61 -3.02 10.41
CA GLN A 193 13.49 -2.10 11.13
C GLN A 193 14.50 -2.89 11.99
N ASP A 194 15.79 -2.56 11.89
CA ASP A 194 16.91 -3.22 12.60
C ASP A 194 17.05 -4.72 12.35
N MET A 195 16.38 -5.29 11.33
CA MET A 195 16.47 -6.72 11.03
C MET A 195 17.88 -7.19 10.66
N ASP A 196 18.75 -6.30 10.21
CA ASP A 196 20.17 -6.57 9.96
C ASP A 196 20.92 -7.01 11.22
N ARG A 197 20.46 -6.58 12.40
CA ARG A 197 21.05 -6.87 13.73
C ARG A 197 20.24 -7.90 14.53
N GLU A 198 19.00 -8.11 14.18
CA GLU A 198 18.05 -8.93 14.96
C GLU A 198 17.74 -10.25 14.23
N HIS A 199 18.52 -11.30 14.52
CA HIS A 199 18.36 -12.60 13.89
C HIS A 199 16.94 -13.19 13.98
N HIS A 200 16.24 -12.99 15.09
CA HIS A 200 14.87 -13.48 15.26
C HIS A 200 13.88 -12.81 14.27
N LYS A 201 14.04 -11.52 13.95
CA LYS A 201 13.24 -10.87 12.91
C LYS A 201 13.51 -11.48 11.53
N GLN A 202 14.77 -11.79 11.23
CA GLN A 202 15.14 -12.47 9.98
C GLN A 202 14.44 -13.83 9.85
N GLU A 203 14.36 -14.62 10.95
CA GLU A 203 13.66 -15.90 10.93
C GLU A 203 12.13 -15.75 10.76
N LEU A 204 11.52 -14.74 11.39
CA LEU A 204 10.10 -14.41 11.19
C LEU A 204 9.83 -14.02 9.73
N VAL A 205 10.63 -13.13 9.16
CA VAL A 205 10.52 -12.73 7.75
C VAL A 205 10.72 -13.92 6.81
N ARG A 206 11.69 -14.81 7.09
CA ARG A 206 11.91 -16.03 6.32
C ARG A 206 10.68 -16.95 6.36
N SER A 207 10.04 -17.08 7.51
CA SER A 207 8.84 -17.88 7.69
C SER A 207 7.65 -17.30 6.90
N LEU A 208 7.47 -15.98 6.94
CA LEU A 208 6.44 -15.29 6.14
C LEU A 208 6.71 -15.43 4.64
N LEU A 209 7.96 -15.34 4.20
CA LEU A 209 8.33 -15.59 2.80
C LEU A 209 8.04 -17.02 2.36
N HIS A 210 8.28 -18.01 3.23
CA HIS A 210 7.94 -19.40 2.94
C HIS A 210 6.42 -19.58 2.78
N LEU A 211 5.64 -19.01 3.70
CA LEU A 211 4.17 -19.02 3.64
C LEU A 211 3.67 -18.34 2.35
N ALA A 212 4.16 -17.14 2.04
CA ALA A 212 3.77 -16.41 0.85
C ALA A 212 4.05 -17.19 -0.44
N ARG A 213 5.19 -17.88 -0.52
CA ARG A 213 5.52 -18.77 -1.65
C ARG A 213 4.52 -19.93 -1.76
N GLY A 214 4.14 -20.53 -0.63
CA GLY A 214 3.17 -21.63 -0.60
C GLY A 214 1.77 -21.20 -1.04
N THR A 215 1.38 -19.96 -0.74
CA THR A 215 0.08 -19.38 -1.14
C THR A 215 0.13 -18.65 -2.49
N GLY A 216 1.32 -18.44 -3.06
CA GLY A 216 1.53 -17.69 -4.30
C GLY A 216 1.41 -16.17 -4.13
N ALA A 217 1.47 -15.63 -2.92
CA ALA A 217 1.46 -14.19 -2.68
C ALA A 217 2.82 -13.55 -2.96
N LEU A 218 2.83 -12.31 -3.46
CA LEU A 218 4.01 -11.46 -3.47
C LEU A 218 4.24 -10.88 -2.07
N VAL A 219 5.49 -10.47 -1.79
CA VAL A 219 5.82 -9.87 -0.49
C VAL A 219 6.52 -8.55 -0.70
N VAL A 220 6.04 -7.51 -0.03
CA VAL A 220 6.65 -6.18 0.05
C VAL A 220 7.24 -6.00 1.45
N ALA A 221 8.49 -5.56 1.54
CA ALA A 221 9.08 -5.09 2.79
C ALA A 221 8.78 -3.61 2.97
N GLU A 222 8.11 -3.25 4.05
CA GLU A 222 7.74 -1.87 4.34
C GLU A 222 8.67 -1.20 5.35
N GLY A 223 8.65 0.14 5.32
CA GLY A 223 9.40 0.94 6.28
C GLY A 223 10.90 0.73 6.24
N VAL A 224 11.45 0.34 5.09
CA VAL A 224 12.90 0.22 4.91
C VAL A 224 13.54 1.61 4.98
N GLU A 225 14.40 1.82 5.97
CA GLU A 225 15.02 3.12 6.21
C GLU A 225 16.53 3.12 5.96
N THR A 226 17.17 1.94 5.99
CA THR A 226 18.62 1.81 5.83
C THR A 226 18.99 0.86 4.70
N ARG A 227 20.22 1.02 4.21
CA ARG A 227 20.81 0.14 3.22
C ARG A 227 21.00 -1.28 3.76
N GLU A 228 21.35 -1.40 5.02
CA GLU A 228 21.64 -2.65 5.73
C GLU A 228 20.36 -3.50 5.85
N GLU A 229 19.23 -2.89 6.19
CA GLU A 229 17.91 -3.52 6.19
C GLU A 229 17.55 -4.02 4.79
N ALA A 230 17.68 -3.16 3.78
CA ALA A 230 17.37 -3.51 2.40
C ALA A 230 18.23 -4.68 1.90
N LEU A 231 19.55 -4.70 2.19
CA LEU A 231 20.46 -5.78 1.83
C LEU A 231 20.11 -7.08 2.54
N THR A 232 19.78 -7.01 3.83
CA THR A 232 19.38 -8.18 4.63
C THR A 232 18.10 -8.79 4.08
N ALA A 233 17.10 -7.96 3.80
CA ALA A 233 15.83 -8.39 3.20
C ALA A 233 16.03 -9.02 1.81
N LEU A 234 16.87 -8.41 0.96
CA LEU A 234 17.26 -8.99 -0.34
C LEU A 234 17.92 -10.36 -0.19
N ASN A 235 18.83 -10.52 0.76
CA ASN A 235 19.52 -11.79 1.03
C ASN A 235 18.55 -12.89 1.50
N LEU A 236 17.47 -12.53 2.18
CA LEU A 236 16.38 -13.43 2.55
C LEU A 236 15.48 -13.79 1.36
N GLY A 237 15.55 -13.03 0.26
CA GLY A 237 14.81 -13.28 -0.98
C GLY A 237 13.60 -12.39 -1.20
N LEU A 238 13.48 -11.29 -0.45
CA LEU A 238 12.55 -10.20 -0.77
C LEU A 238 13.00 -9.48 -2.04
N ASN A 239 12.05 -9.00 -2.83
CA ASN A 239 12.33 -8.27 -4.07
C ASN A 239 11.54 -6.98 -4.21
N LEU A 240 10.42 -6.84 -3.48
CA LEU A 240 9.61 -5.63 -3.47
C LEU A 240 9.83 -4.89 -2.16
N PHE A 241 10.01 -3.58 -2.26
CA PHE A 241 10.39 -2.73 -1.14
C PHE A 241 9.64 -1.40 -1.17
N GLN A 242 9.37 -0.91 0.02
CA GLN A 242 8.89 0.44 0.27
C GLN A 242 9.54 1.01 1.51
N GLY A 243 9.92 2.28 1.50
CA GLY A 243 10.49 2.94 2.66
C GLY A 243 11.27 4.20 2.31
N TYR A 244 11.63 4.95 3.34
CA TYR A 244 12.32 6.23 3.20
C TYR A 244 13.73 6.09 2.61
N PHE A 245 14.30 4.90 2.69
CA PHE A 245 15.55 4.61 2.02
C PHE A 245 15.46 4.75 0.50
N PHE A 246 14.33 4.35 -0.10
CA PHE A 246 14.11 4.47 -1.55
C PHE A 246 13.57 5.85 -1.94
N ALA A 247 12.47 6.28 -1.32
CA ALA A 247 11.95 7.64 -1.43
C ALA A 247 10.93 7.92 -0.33
N ARG A 248 10.80 9.18 0.06
CA ARG A 248 9.74 9.65 0.95
C ARG A 248 8.44 9.88 0.14
N PRO A 249 7.27 9.82 0.81
CA PRO A 249 6.03 10.24 0.18
C PRO A 249 6.11 11.68 -0.34
N SER A 250 5.73 11.90 -1.61
CA SER A 250 5.81 13.21 -2.28
C SER A 250 4.70 13.37 -3.31
N ASP A 251 4.38 14.61 -3.67
CA ASP A 251 3.57 14.97 -4.83
C ASP A 251 4.44 15.20 -6.10
N ASP A 252 5.76 15.22 -5.94
CA ASP A 252 6.72 15.21 -7.05
C ASP A 252 6.91 13.78 -7.59
N TRP A 253 6.13 13.43 -8.60
CA TRP A 253 6.17 12.12 -9.25
C TRP A 253 7.55 11.80 -9.84
N ALA A 254 8.09 12.72 -10.64
CA ALA A 254 9.36 12.50 -11.34
C ALA A 254 10.55 12.40 -10.38
N GLY A 255 10.61 13.29 -9.39
CA GLY A 255 11.66 13.27 -8.35
C GLY A 255 11.61 12.00 -7.49
N SER A 256 10.40 11.50 -7.16
CA SER A 256 10.25 10.23 -6.44
C SER A 256 10.77 9.04 -7.24
N HIS A 257 10.45 8.97 -8.53
CA HIS A 257 10.95 7.92 -9.43
C HIS A 257 12.46 7.96 -9.61
N GLU A 258 13.04 9.14 -9.80
CA GLU A 258 14.48 9.32 -9.95
C GLU A 258 15.24 8.94 -8.69
N THR A 259 14.75 9.39 -7.53
CA THR A 259 15.35 9.04 -6.22
C THR A 259 15.32 7.53 -6.01
N ALA A 260 14.18 6.89 -6.23
CA ALA A 260 14.04 5.44 -6.08
C ALA A 260 14.95 4.67 -7.03
N ARG A 261 15.06 5.09 -8.30
CA ARG A 261 15.93 4.48 -9.31
C ARG A 261 17.40 4.60 -8.92
N SER A 262 17.83 5.80 -8.56
CA SER A 262 19.22 6.05 -8.13
C SER A 262 19.61 5.18 -6.93
N THR A 263 18.71 5.03 -5.96
CA THR A 263 18.92 4.17 -4.79
C THR A 263 19.03 2.69 -5.18
N MET A 264 18.16 2.20 -6.07
CA MET A 264 18.24 0.83 -6.59
C MET A 264 19.55 0.57 -7.33
N ASP A 265 20.02 1.52 -8.13
CA ASP A 265 21.28 1.40 -8.87
C ASP A 265 22.49 1.35 -7.93
N LEU A 266 22.50 2.15 -6.87
CA LEU A 266 23.52 2.10 -5.82
C LEU A 266 23.55 0.74 -5.11
N MET A 267 22.41 0.10 -4.90
CA MET A 267 22.32 -1.23 -4.30
C MET A 267 22.73 -2.33 -5.25
N ALA A 268 22.52 -2.21 -6.55
CA ALA A 268 22.81 -3.23 -7.54
C ALA A 268 24.31 -3.42 -7.82
N ALA A 269 25.13 -2.44 -7.50
CA ALA A 269 26.58 -2.49 -7.73
C ALA A 269 27.28 -3.68 -7.03
N PRO A 270 27.00 -4.00 -5.75
CA PRO A 270 27.61 -5.15 -5.07
C PRO A 270 27.10 -6.52 -5.53
N PHE A 271 25.87 -6.60 -6.06
CA PHE A 271 25.22 -7.88 -6.44
C PHE A 271 25.71 -8.46 -7.77
N ARG A 272 26.43 -7.69 -8.59
CA ARG A 272 27.07 -8.22 -9.81
C ARG A 272 28.13 -9.26 -9.53
N GLU A 273 28.68 -9.32 -8.31
CA GLU A 273 29.75 -10.24 -7.91
C GLU A 273 29.28 -11.46 -7.10
N ALA A 274 28.09 -11.40 -6.47
CA ALA A 274 27.57 -12.52 -5.70
C ALA A 274 26.73 -13.44 -6.58
N LYS A 275 27.24 -14.63 -6.91
CA LYS A 275 26.47 -15.72 -7.53
C LYS A 275 25.30 -16.10 -6.61
N VAL A 276 24.10 -15.62 -6.93
CA VAL A 276 22.86 -15.96 -6.23
C VAL A 276 22.60 -17.46 -6.35
N GLN A 277 22.67 -18.18 -5.21
CA GLN A 277 22.38 -19.61 -5.13
C GLN A 277 20.91 -19.84 -5.52
N ARG A 278 20.70 -20.62 -6.58
CA ARG A 278 19.39 -20.87 -7.20
C ARG A 278 18.48 -21.65 -6.24
N ILE A 279 17.37 -21.05 -5.84
CA ILE A 279 16.26 -21.71 -5.13
C ILE A 279 15.31 -22.29 -6.18
N LYS A 280 15.01 -23.60 -6.08
CA LYS A 280 14.15 -24.33 -7.05
C LYS A 280 12.69 -23.84 -7.13
N ASP A 281 12.19 -23.13 -6.11
CA ASP A 281 10.81 -22.59 -6.05
C ASP A 281 10.61 -21.24 -6.76
N ARG A 282 11.62 -20.80 -7.47
CA ARG A 282 11.67 -19.52 -8.19
C ARG A 282 10.57 -19.38 -9.27
N LYS A 283 10.13 -20.49 -9.90
CA LYS A 283 9.24 -20.44 -11.06
C LYS A 283 7.81 -19.96 -10.74
N ALA A 284 7.21 -20.40 -9.63
CA ALA A 284 5.84 -20.04 -9.27
C ALA A 284 5.73 -18.58 -8.80
N TYR A 285 6.69 -18.13 -7.96
CA TYR A 285 6.79 -16.74 -7.49
C TYR A 285 6.98 -15.78 -8.67
N HIS A 286 7.89 -16.11 -9.58
CA HIS A 286 8.15 -15.30 -10.75
C HIS A 286 6.97 -15.29 -11.73
N ALA A 287 6.24 -16.41 -11.89
CA ALA A 287 5.08 -16.46 -12.75
C ALA A 287 3.94 -15.54 -12.26
N LYS A 288 3.79 -15.36 -10.95
CA LYS A 288 2.77 -14.43 -10.41
C LYS A 288 3.20 -12.98 -10.54
N LEU A 289 4.47 -12.65 -10.24
CA LEU A 289 5.01 -11.32 -10.50
C LEU A 289 4.94 -10.99 -11.99
N ASP A 290 5.36 -11.94 -12.85
CA ASP A 290 5.28 -11.79 -14.30
C ASP A 290 3.81 -11.72 -14.81
N ARG A 291 2.83 -12.28 -14.08
CA ARG A 291 1.40 -12.13 -14.39
C ARG A 291 0.90 -10.75 -13.99
N ILE A 292 1.19 -10.31 -12.77
CA ILE A 292 0.84 -8.97 -12.30
C ILE A 292 1.55 -7.92 -13.18
N MET A 293 2.83 -8.12 -13.48
CA MET A 293 3.58 -7.23 -14.38
C MET A 293 3.05 -7.28 -15.81
N ARG A 294 2.64 -8.44 -16.34
CA ARG A 294 2.00 -8.53 -17.66
C ARG A 294 0.63 -7.87 -17.69
N ASP A 295 -0.15 -7.95 -16.62
CA ASP A 295 -1.42 -7.22 -16.51
C ASP A 295 -1.20 -5.69 -16.55
N ILE A 296 0.01 -5.25 -16.16
CA ILE A 296 0.48 -3.87 -16.32
C ILE A 296 1.00 -3.64 -17.76
N LEU A 297 1.70 -4.62 -18.36
CA LEU A 297 2.46 -4.52 -19.61
C LEU A 297 1.62 -4.78 -20.88
N ASP A 298 0.45 -5.39 -20.79
CA ASP A 298 -0.37 -5.74 -21.95
C ASP A 298 -1.46 -4.68 -22.16
N PRO A 299 -1.24 -3.69 -23.06
CA PRO A 299 -2.28 -2.75 -23.45
C PRO A 299 -3.22 -3.46 -24.42
N LEU A 300 -4.46 -3.77 -23.99
CA LEU A 300 -5.57 -4.03 -24.91
C LEU A 300 -6.11 -2.72 -25.43
#